data_27fc09b0eb8b6d0961bb8e6b7bf688de
#
_entry.id   27fc09b0eb8b6d0961bb8e6b7bf688de
#
_cell.length_a   1.000
_cell.length_b   1.000
_cell.length_c   1.000
_cell.angle_alpha   90.00
_cell.angle_beta   90.00
_cell.angle_gamma   90.00
#
_symmetry.space_group_name_H-M   'P 1'
#
loop_
_entity.id
_entity.type
_entity.pdbx_description
1 polymer ?
#
loop_
_entity_poly.entity_id
_entity_poly.type
_entity_poly.pdbx_seq_one_letter_code
_entity_poly.pdbx_strand_id
1 'polypeptide(L)'
;MRKSKAETAETRRRIVEVAAEAFRANGIHATGLADVMAAAGLSHGGFYRHFESKDQLVAEACEAGTVSILESLENAAGASVGAEGLRAVVDAYLSSAHRDAPGAGCPLAGMGSELARGDEGTRAAASRSVEALVTLLASRTGDPQEKANRSQAVFALSAMIGALTVARILNDPEASDALLSDVRQQIEAIAPIEPIEPI
;
A
#
# COMPACT_ATOMS: atom_id res chain seq x y z
N MET A 1 -8.76 -35.51 -12.11
CA MET A 1 -7.29 -35.37 -12.19
C MET A 1 -6.80 -34.57 -11.00
N ARG A 2 -5.78 -35.02 -10.28
CA ARG A 2 -5.21 -34.31 -9.13
C ARG A 2 -4.33 -33.17 -9.67
N LYS A 3 -4.62 -31.90 -9.28
CA LYS A 3 -3.79 -30.75 -9.67
C LYS A 3 -2.35 -30.94 -9.18
N SER A 4 -1.37 -30.52 -9.98
CA SER A 4 0.02 -30.52 -9.58
C SER A 4 0.27 -29.49 -8.46
N LYS A 5 1.41 -29.61 -7.72
CA LYS A 5 1.78 -28.62 -6.72
C LYS A 5 1.93 -27.22 -7.33
N ALA A 6 2.46 -27.11 -8.53
CA ALA A 6 2.60 -25.84 -9.26
C ALA A 6 1.25 -25.21 -9.60
N GLU A 7 0.30 -26.00 -10.12
CA GLU A 7 -1.06 -25.52 -10.40
C GLU A 7 -1.82 -25.08 -9.14
N THR A 8 -1.56 -25.74 -8.02
CA THR A 8 -2.15 -25.36 -6.72
C THR A 8 -1.58 -24.02 -6.22
N ALA A 9 -0.27 -23.83 -6.31
CA ALA A 9 0.40 -22.59 -5.94
C ALA A 9 -0.07 -21.42 -6.84
N GLU A 10 -0.15 -21.64 -8.14
CA GLU A 10 -0.65 -20.64 -9.09
C GLU A 10 -2.11 -20.25 -8.82
N THR A 11 -2.95 -21.24 -8.52
CA THR A 11 -4.34 -20.99 -8.13
C THR A 11 -4.42 -20.15 -6.86
N ARG A 12 -3.58 -20.46 -5.86
CA ARG A 12 -3.52 -19.72 -4.60
C ARG A 12 -3.06 -18.26 -4.80
N ARG A 13 -2.02 -18.04 -5.61
CA ARG A 13 -1.53 -16.70 -5.95
C ARG A 13 -2.65 -15.86 -6.59
N ARG A 14 -3.37 -16.41 -7.56
CA ARG A 14 -4.49 -15.71 -8.20
C ARG A 14 -5.61 -15.35 -7.21
N ILE A 15 -5.93 -16.20 -6.23
CA ILE A 15 -6.90 -15.87 -5.19
C ILE A 15 -6.42 -14.68 -4.36
N VAL A 16 -5.13 -14.65 -3.97
CA VAL A 16 -4.53 -13.54 -3.21
C VAL A 16 -4.57 -12.24 -4.01
N GLU A 17 -4.21 -12.26 -5.29
CA GLU A 17 -4.23 -11.08 -6.18
C GLU A 17 -5.64 -10.49 -6.29
N VAL A 18 -6.64 -11.33 -6.57
CA VAL A 18 -8.06 -10.92 -6.64
C VAL A 18 -8.55 -10.39 -5.30
N ALA A 19 -8.20 -11.05 -4.19
CA ALA A 19 -8.56 -10.60 -2.86
C ALA A 19 -7.91 -9.25 -2.51
N ALA A 20 -6.64 -9.07 -2.87
CA ALA A 20 -5.90 -7.83 -2.63
C ALA A 20 -6.57 -6.64 -3.32
N GLU A 21 -7.00 -6.80 -4.57
CA GLU A 21 -7.73 -5.78 -5.30
C GLU A 21 -9.12 -5.51 -4.69
N ALA A 22 -9.90 -6.57 -4.46
CA ALA A 22 -11.26 -6.48 -3.96
C ALA A 22 -11.33 -5.86 -2.55
N PHE A 23 -10.43 -6.26 -1.64
CA PHE A 23 -10.39 -5.72 -0.28
C PHE A 23 -10.01 -4.24 -0.27
N ARG A 24 -9.06 -3.81 -1.11
CA ARG A 24 -8.69 -2.39 -1.22
C ARG A 24 -9.79 -1.54 -1.83
N ALA A 25 -10.52 -2.08 -2.81
CA ALA A 25 -11.60 -1.38 -3.49
C ALA A 25 -12.86 -1.24 -2.63
N ASN A 26 -13.24 -2.31 -1.93
CA ASN A 26 -14.56 -2.42 -1.30
C ASN A 26 -14.51 -2.51 0.23
N GLY A 27 -13.32 -2.69 0.83
CA GLY A 27 -13.15 -3.02 2.24
C GLY A 27 -13.21 -4.52 2.53
N ILE A 28 -12.61 -4.92 3.66
CA ILE A 28 -12.50 -6.34 4.06
C ILE A 28 -13.87 -6.92 4.44
N HIS A 29 -14.67 -6.14 5.21
CA HIS A 29 -15.97 -6.60 5.69
C HIS A 29 -17.00 -6.71 4.57
N ALA A 30 -16.99 -5.77 3.63
CA ALA A 30 -17.93 -5.75 2.51
C ALA A 30 -17.60 -6.79 1.42
N THR A 31 -16.40 -7.36 1.43
CA THR A 31 -15.96 -8.34 0.43
C THR A 31 -16.19 -9.78 0.93
N GLY A 32 -17.12 -10.50 0.31
CA GLY A 32 -17.42 -11.89 0.62
C GLY A 32 -16.39 -12.86 0.04
N LEU A 33 -16.12 -13.99 0.73
CA LEU A 33 -15.26 -15.04 0.20
C LEU A 33 -15.82 -15.67 -1.09
N ALA A 34 -17.14 -15.73 -1.22
CA ALA A 34 -17.80 -16.24 -2.43
C ALA A 34 -17.47 -15.38 -3.65
N ASP A 35 -17.48 -14.04 -3.47
CA ASP A 35 -17.20 -13.07 -4.53
C ASP A 35 -15.74 -13.13 -4.96
N VAL A 36 -14.81 -13.21 -4.00
CA VAL A 36 -13.37 -13.39 -4.27
C VAL A 36 -13.12 -14.68 -5.05
N MET A 37 -13.72 -15.80 -4.62
CA MET A 37 -13.54 -17.08 -5.30
C MET A 37 -14.14 -17.09 -6.70
N ALA A 38 -15.33 -16.48 -6.87
CA ALA A 38 -15.96 -16.34 -8.18
C ALA A 38 -15.12 -15.48 -9.14
N ALA A 39 -14.60 -14.34 -8.67
CA ALA A 39 -13.70 -13.48 -9.44
C ALA A 39 -12.39 -14.19 -9.81
N ALA A 40 -11.90 -15.09 -8.93
CA ALA A 40 -10.75 -15.96 -9.24
C ALA A 40 -11.10 -17.14 -10.16
N GLY A 41 -12.36 -17.27 -10.67
CA GLY A 41 -12.80 -18.36 -11.52
C GLY A 41 -12.95 -19.70 -10.80
N LEU A 42 -13.28 -19.68 -9.51
CA LEU A 42 -13.33 -20.86 -8.62
C LEU A 42 -14.66 -20.95 -7.88
N SER A 43 -15.00 -22.14 -7.42
CA SER A 43 -16.15 -22.32 -6.53
C SER A 43 -15.81 -21.94 -5.08
N HIS A 44 -16.79 -21.40 -4.34
CA HIS A 44 -16.64 -21.05 -2.92
C HIS A 44 -16.11 -22.24 -2.09
N GLY A 45 -16.59 -23.45 -2.32
CA GLY A 45 -16.13 -24.68 -1.61
C GLY A 45 -14.65 -25.02 -1.80
N GLY A 46 -13.98 -24.39 -2.78
CA GLY A 46 -12.54 -24.56 -2.99
C GLY A 46 -11.66 -23.76 -2.05
N PHE A 47 -12.21 -22.77 -1.33
CA PHE A 47 -11.47 -21.83 -0.49
C PHE A 47 -10.62 -22.53 0.58
N TYR A 48 -11.22 -23.39 1.39
CA TYR A 48 -10.56 -24.08 2.50
C TYR A 48 -9.50 -25.12 2.09
N ARG A 49 -9.27 -25.30 0.78
CA ARG A 49 -8.12 -26.05 0.26
C ARG A 49 -6.86 -25.20 0.17
N HIS A 50 -7.01 -23.87 0.21
CA HIS A 50 -5.93 -22.91 0.02
C HIS A 50 -5.66 -22.05 1.25
N PHE A 51 -6.68 -21.77 2.08
CA PHE A 51 -6.60 -20.87 3.24
C PHE A 51 -7.38 -21.48 4.40
N GLU A 52 -6.86 -21.28 5.61
CA GLU A 52 -7.50 -21.74 6.84
C GLU A 52 -8.63 -20.81 7.29
N SER A 53 -8.50 -19.51 6.99
CA SER A 53 -9.46 -18.49 7.38
C SER A 53 -9.48 -17.30 6.39
N LYS A 54 -10.51 -16.44 6.50
CA LYS A 54 -10.55 -15.15 5.79
C LYS A 54 -9.40 -14.25 6.25
N ASP A 55 -9.06 -14.25 7.53
CA ASP A 55 -7.99 -13.43 8.11
C ASP A 55 -6.63 -13.81 7.53
N GLN A 56 -6.36 -15.10 7.32
CA GLN A 56 -5.16 -15.52 6.59
C GLN A 56 -5.12 -14.93 5.17
N LEU A 57 -6.24 -14.98 4.44
CA LEU A 57 -6.30 -14.38 3.10
C LEU A 57 -6.11 -12.86 3.17
N VAL A 58 -6.68 -12.18 4.17
CA VAL A 58 -6.51 -10.73 4.36
C VAL A 58 -5.05 -10.37 4.62
N ALA A 59 -4.36 -11.12 5.47
CA ALA A 59 -2.94 -10.91 5.75
C ALA A 59 -2.09 -11.02 4.46
N GLU A 60 -2.28 -12.09 3.69
CA GLU A 60 -1.56 -12.31 2.44
C GLU A 60 -1.93 -11.31 1.34
N ALA A 61 -3.19 -10.91 1.27
CA ALA A 61 -3.66 -9.87 0.35
C ALA A 61 -3.07 -8.49 0.69
N CYS A 62 -2.90 -8.18 1.99
CA CYS A 62 -2.22 -6.97 2.45
C CYS A 62 -0.74 -6.97 2.01
N GLU A 63 -0.03 -8.07 2.20
CA GLU A 63 1.37 -8.21 1.77
C GLU A 63 1.50 -8.10 0.24
N ALA A 64 0.67 -8.79 -0.53
CA ALA A 64 0.69 -8.72 -1.99
C ALA A 64 0.40 -7.30 -2.50
N GLY A 65 -0.59 -6.61 -1.91
CA GLY A 65 -0.87 -5.21 -2.23
C GLY A 65 0.27 -4.27 -1.86
N THR A 66 1.00 -4.57 -0.79
CA THR A 66 2.20 -3.80 -0.39
C THR A 66 3.34 -3.98 -1.38
N VAL A 67 3.61 -5.20 -1.84
CA VAL A 67 4.61 -5.44 -2.90
C VAL A 67 4.27 -4.63 -4.14
N SER A 68 3.02 -4.68 -4.59
CA SER A 68 2.57 -3.96 -5.79
C SER A 68 2.74 -2.44 -5.67
N ILE A 69 2.40 -1.83 -4.53
CA ILE A 69 2.57 -0.38 -4.37
C ILE A 69 4.05 0.00 -4.24
N LEU A 70 4.88 -0.81 -3.56
CA LEU A 70 6.33 -0.57 -3.49
C LEU A 70 6.96 -0.58 -4.87
N GLU A 71 6.69 -1.58 -5.71
CA GLU A 71 7.17 -1.66 -7.10
C GLU A 71 6.74 -0.42 -7.90
N SER A 72 5.49 0.03 -7.75
CA SER A 72 5.00 1.23 -8.43
C SER A 72 5.76 2.49 -8.00
N LEU A 73 5.99 2.66 -6.70
CA LEU A 73 6.71 3.81 -6.14
C LEU A 73 8.20 3.78 -6.49
N GLU A 74 8.84 2.62 -6.46
CA GLU A 74 10.22 2.43 -6.89
C GLU A 74 10.40 2.75 -8.37
N ASN A 75 9.48 2.29 -9.22
CA ASN A 75 9.48 2.60 -10.64
C ASN A 75 9.30 4.10 -10.90
N ALA A 76 8.44 4.78 -10.14
CA ALA A 76 8.25 6.23 -10.25
C ALA A 76 9.50 7.02 -9.87
N ALA A 77 10.20 6.60 -8.82
CA ALA A 77 11.45 7.22 -8.37
C ALA A 77 12.65 6.87 -9.27
N GLY A 78 12.63 5.70 -9.91
CA GLY A 78 13.76 5.20 -10.69
C GLY A 78 15.05 5.15 -9.87
N ALA A 79 16.12 5.69 -10.41
CA ALA A 79 17.42 5.78 -9.75
C ALA A 79 17.60 7.06 -8.90
N SER A 80 16.61 7.96 -8.88
CA SER A 80 16.69 9.22 -8.15
C SER A 80 16.72 9.00 -6.64
N VAL A 81 17.61 9.69 -5.96
CA VAL A 81 17.79 9.70 -4.49
C VAL A 81 17.77 11.15 -3.99
N GLY A 82 17.82 11.33 -2.67
CA GLY A 82 17.74 12.66 -2.07
C GLY A 82 16.35 13.27 -2.25
N ALA A 83 16.28 14.58 -2.28
CA ALA A 83 15.01 15.31 -2.38
C ALA A 83 14.23 14.98 -3.67
N GLU A 84 14.90 14.74 -4.78
CA GLU A 84 14.26 14.36 -6.05
C GLU A 84 13.62 12.98 -5.96
N GLY A 85 14.32 11.98 -5.40
CA GLY A 85 13.81 10.64 -5.23
C GLY A 85 12.61 10.59 -4.27
N LEU A 86 12.67 11.34 -3.18
CA LEU A 86 11.55 11.48 -2.25
C LEU A 86 10.35 12.14 -2.94
N ARG A 87 10.57 13.25 -3.67
CA ARG A 87 9.53 13.95 -4.41
C ARG A 87 8.81 13.02 -5.37
N ALA A 88 9.55 12.24 -6.17
CA ALA A 88 8.97 11.32 -7.13
C ALA A 88 8.06 10.25 -6.46
N VAL A 89 8.47 9.72 -5.29
CA VAL A 89 7.64 8.80 -4.50
C VAL A 89 6.38 9.49 -3.98
N VAL A 90 6.52 10.68 -3.42
CA VAL A 90 5.40 11.46 -2.85
C VAL A 90 4.41 11.86 -3.95
N ASP A 91 4.90 12.33 -5.10
CA ASP A 91 4.07 12.69 -6.26
C ASP A 91 3.28 11.50 -6.80
N ALA A 92 3.92 10.34 -6.92
CA ALA A 92 3.25 9.12 -7.36
C ALA A 92 2.18 8.67 -6.36
N TYR A 93 2.50 8.71 -5.07
CA TYR A 93 1.57 8.29 -4.03
C TYR A 93 0.38 9.24 -3.86
N LEU A 94 0.62 10.56 -3.85
CA LEU A 94 -0.41 11.60 -3.70
C LEU A 94 -0.97 12.09 -5.05
N SER A 95 -1.02 11.20 -6.04
CA SER A 95 -1.61 11.49 -7.36
C SER A 95 -3.12 11.25 -7.38
N SER A 96 -3.84 11.97 -8.26
CA SER A 96 -5.25 11.70 -8.56
C SER A 96 -5.44 10.28 -9.11
N ALA A 97 -4.49 9.77 -9.89
CA ALA A 97 -4.53 8.40 -10.40
C ALA A 97 -4.54 7.35 -9.26
N HIS A 98 -3.73 7.54 -8.20
CA HIS A 98 -3.74 6.65 -7.03
C HIS A 98 -5.01 6.83 -6.18
N ARG A 99 -5.51 8.08 -6.05
CA ARG A 99 -6.79 8.36 -5.37
C ARG A 99 -7.94 7.61 -6.04
N ASP A 100 -8.03 7.67 -7.36
CA ASP A 100 -9.17 7.20 -8.14
C ASP A 100 -9.14 5.68 -8.44
N ALA A 101 -8.01 5.01 -8.14
CA ALA A 101 -7.83 3.57 -8.31
C ALA A 101 -7.57 2.85 -6.97
N PRO A 102 -8.53 2.82 -6.01
CA PRO A 102 -8.31 2.24 -4.69
C PRO A 102 -7.89 0.76 -4.74
N GLY A 103 -8.44 -0.03 -5.67
CA GLY A 103 -8.12 -1.45 -5.82
C GLY A 103 -6.66 -1.73 -6.21
N ALA A 104 -5.98 -0.78 -6.87
CA ALA A 104 -4.56 -0.87 -7.22
C ALA A 104 -3.64 -0.13 -6.22
N GLY A 105 -4.21 0.60 -5.26
CA GLY A 105 -3.49 1.48 -4.36
C GLY A 105 -2.90 0.82 -3.10
N CYS A 106 -2.44 1.68 -2.20
CA CYS A 106 -1.87 1.27 -0.91
C CYS A 106 -2.90 0.58 -0.01
N PRO A 107 -2.62 -0.64 0.50
CA PRO A 107 -3.53 -1.34 1.40
C PRO A 107 -3.76 -0.59 2.72
N LEU A 108 -2.76 0.13 3.23
CA LEU A 108 -2.89 0.88 4.48
C LEU A 108 -3.86 2.06 4.34
N ALA A 109 -3.89 2.72 3.18
CA ALA A 109 -4.85 3.80 2.90
C ALA A 109 -6.25 3.28 2.54
N GLY A 110 -6.35 2.09 1.93
CA GLY A 110 -7.63 1.50 1.52
C GLY A 110 -8.38 0.81 2.65
N MET A 111 -7.67 0.11 3.53
CA MET A 111 -8.27 -0.75 4.56
C MET A 111 -7.58 -0.69 5.93
N GLY A 112 -6.77 0.34 6.19
CA GLY A 112 -5.96 0.46 7.42
C GLY A 112 -6.77 0.35 8.72
N SER A 113 -7.96 0.96 8.77
CA SER A 113 -8.83 0.89 9.93
C SER A 113 -9.39 -0.52 10.19
N GLU A 114 -9.57 -1.33 9.15
CA GLU A 114 -10.02 -2.73 9.28
C GLU A 114 -8.84 -3.63 9.66
N LEU A 115 -7.66 -3.41 9.05
CA LEU A 115 -6.41 -4.11 9.41
C LEU A 115 -6.05 -3.92 10.89
N ALA A 116 -6.22 -2.71 11.43
CA ALA A 116 -5.98 -2.40 12.83
C ALA A 116 -6.88 -3.18 13.81
N ARG A 117 -8.07 -3.60 13.34
CA ARG A 117 -9.04 -4.41 14.10
C ARG A 117 -8.96 -5.90 13.78
N GLY A 118 -8.07 -6.30 12.87
CA GLY A 118 -7.84 -7.69 12.50
C GLY A 118 -7.19 -8.53 13.62
N ASP A 119 -7.04 -9.81 13.38
CA ASP A 119 -6.35 -10.72 14.26
C ASP A 119 -4.83 -10.41 14.36
N GLU A 120 -4.09 -11.17 15.15
CA GLU A 120 -2.65 -10.98 15.34
C GLU A 120 -1.89 -11.14 14.01
N GLY A 121 -2.25 -12.13 13.20
CA GLY A 121 -1.62 -12.39 11.89
C GLY A 121 -1.84 -11.25 10.92
N THR A 122 -3.06 -10.72 10.84
CA THR A 122 -3.43 -9.56 10.03
C THR A 122 -2.68 -8.31 10.46
N ARG A 123 -2.62 -8.01 11.77
CA ARG A 123 -1.86 -6.87 12.29
C ARG A 123 -0.36 -7.01 12.05
N ALA A 124 0.19 -8.22 12.15
CA ALA A 124 1.60 -8.47 11.86
C ALA A 124 1.92 -8.22 10.37
N ALA A 125 1.05 -8.64 9.45
CA ALA A 125 1.20 -8.35 8.02
C ALA A 125 1.14 -6.83 7.74
N ALA A 126 0.17 -6.12 8.33
CA ALA A 126 0.07 -4.68 8.22
C ALA A 126 1.29 -3.95 8.80
N SER A 127 1.85 -4.44 9.92
CA SER A 127 3.07 -3.88 10.51
C SER A 127 4.28 -4.04 9.57
N ARG A 128 4.42 -5.19 8.91
CA ARG A 128 5.47 -5.38 7.88
C ARG A 128 5.28 -4.42 6.70
N SER A 129 4.03 -4.16 6.31
CA SER A 129 3.71 -3.19 5.25
C SER A 129 4.12 -1.77 5.62
N VAL A 130 3.85 -1.35 6.87
CA VAL A 130 4.32 -0.05 7.40
C VAL A 130 5.84 0.02 7.34
N GLU A 131 6.53 -1.00 7.84
CA GLU A 131 7.99 -1.05 7.88
C GLU A 131 8.61 -0.96 6.48
N ALA A 132 8.07 -1.69 5.52
CA ALA A 132 8.56 -1.68 4.14
C ALA A 132 8.41 -0.29 3.48
N LEU A 133 7.26 0.37 3.67
CA LEU A 133 7.03 1.73 3.14
C LEU A 133 7.89 2.79 3.84
N VAL A 134 8.08 2.69 5.16
CA VAL A 134 9.00 3.57 5.90
C VAL A 134 10.43 3.39 5.41
N THR A 135 10.87 2.15 5.19
CA THR A 135 12.20 1.85 4.67
C THR A 135 12.41 2.43 3.27
N LEU A 136 11.41 2.29 2.38
CA LEU A 136 11.45 2.89 1.05
C LEU A 136 11.64 4.42 1.14
N LEU A 137 10.81 5.11 1.92
CA LEU A 137 10.88 6.56 2.06
C LEU A 137 12.20 7.02 2.69
N ALA A 138 12.65 6.36 3.75
CA ALA A 138 13.92 6.68 4.42
C ALA A 138 15.13 6.48 3.49
N SER A 139 15.11 5.45 2.64
CA SER A 139 16.19 5.20 1.66
C SER A 139 16.29 6.29 0.58
N ARG A 140 15.23 7.09 0.40
CA ARG A 140 15.25 8.21 -0.56
C ARG A 140 15.85 9.49 0.04
N THR A 141 15.93 9.59 1.38
CA THR A 141 16.49 10.77 2.07
C THR A 141 17.91 10.53 2.60
N GLY A 142 18.39 9.28 2.64
CA GLY A 142 19.71 8.92 3.12
C GLY A 142 19.78 7.48 3.63
N ASP A 143 20.57 7.23 4.68
CA ASP A 143 20.63 5.91 5.30
C ASP A 143 19.29 5.60 6.00
N PRO A 144 18.57 4.53 5.60
CA PRO A 144 17.29 4.16 6.20
C PRO A 144 17.40 3.70 7.66
N GLN A 145 18.60 3.43 8.16
CA GLN A 145 18.83 3.09 9.55
C GLN A 145 19.09 4.33 10.43
N GLU A 146 19.33 5.48 9.83
CA GLU A 146 19.51 6.72 10.56
C GLU A 146 18.18 7.18 11.17
N LYS A 147 18.21 7.48 12.47
CA LYS A 147 17.00 7.85 13.23
C LYS A 147 16.27 9.08 12.67
N ALA A 148 16.99 10.06 12.16
CA ALA A 148 16.42 11.27 11.57
C ALA A 148 15.64 10.94 10.29
N ASN A 149 16.26 10.23 9.34
CA ASN A 149 15.64 9.81 8.08
C ASN A 149 14.41 8.94 8.33
N ARG A 150 14.52 8.01 9.29
CA ARG A 150 13.40 7.15 9.65
C ARG A 150 12.22 7.95 10.27
N SER A 151 12.52 8.94 11.14
CA SER A 151 11.48 9.79 11.75
C SER A 151 10.72 10.60 10.69
N GLN A 152 11.44 11.16 9.72
CA GLN A 152 10.84 11.87 8.59
C GLN A 152 10.00 10.94 7.73
N ALA A 153 10.49 9.73 7.42
CA ALA A 153 9.76 8.73 6.65
C ALA A 153 8.45 8.30 7.33
N VAL A 154 8.46 8.11 8.67
CA VAL A 154 7.25 7.82 9.44
C VAL A 154 6.25 8.97 9.35
N PHE A 155 6.70 10.22 9.49
CA PHE A 155 5.84 11.39 9.33
C PHE A 155 5.26 11.47 7.92
N ALA A 156 6.10 11.36 6.89
CA ALA A 156 5.68 11.40 5.49
C ALA A 156 4.66 10.32 5.17
N LEU A 157 4.92 9.06 5.56
CA LEU A 157 3.99 7.95 5.35
C LEU A 157 2.63 8.20 6.03
N SER A 158 2.66 8.68 7.28
CA SER A 158 1.43 8.96 8.04
C SER A 158 0.61 10.06 7.36
N ALA A 159 1.26 11.14 6.91
CA ALA A 159 0.63 12.23 6.18
C ALA A 159 0.06 11.75 4.84
N MET A 160 0.83 10.96 4.08
CA MET A 160 0.42 10.40 2.78
C MET A 160 -0.81 9.50 2.90
N ILE A 161 -0.82 8.58 3.86
CA ILE A 161 -1.98 7.69 4.12
C ILE A 161 -3.20 8.52 4.51
N GLY A 162 -3.03 9.49 5.43
CA GLY A 162 -4.09 10.37 5.88
C GLY A 162 -4.66 11.23 4.74
N ALA A 163 -3.79 11.87 3.97
CA ALA A 163 -4.19 12.71 2.83
C ALA A 163 -4.97 11.92 1.77
N LEU A 164 -4.46 10.76 1.38
CA LEU A 164 -5.14 9.91 0.39
C LEU A 164 -6.52 9.44 0.87
N THR A 165 -6.62 9.08 2.16
CA THR A 165 -7.89 8.68 2.77
C THR A 165 -8.88 9.84 2.79
N VAL A 166 -8.46 11.03 3.22
CA VAL A 166 -9.32 12.23 3.26
C VAL A 166 -9.73 12.67 1.85
N ALA A 167 -8.79 12.66 0.90
CA ALA A 167 -9.07 13.01 -0.50
C ALA A 167 -10.15 12.12 -1.13
N ARG A 168 -10.22 10.84 -0.75
CA ARG A 168 -11.28 9.90 -1.18
C ARG A 168 -12.64 10.15 -0.52
N ILE A 169 -12.66 10.83 0.64
CA ILE A 169 -13.90 11.18 1.35
C ILE A 169 -14.54 12.46 0.76
N LEU A 170 -13.70 13.37 0.24
CA LEU A 170 -14.19 14.63 -0.31
C LEU A 170 -15.00 14.40 -1.59
N ASN A 171 -16.22 14.96 -1.62
CA ASN A 171 -17.10 14.90 -2.79
C ASN A 171 -16.77 15.97 -3.86
N ASP A 172 -16.00 16.99 -3.46
CA ASP A 172 -15.54 18.06 -4.36
C ASP A 172 -14.17 17.69 -4.93
N PRO A 173 -14.05 17.46 -6.25
CA PRO A 173 -12.79 17.11 -6.89
C PRO A 173 -11.70 18.18 -6.73
N GLU A 174 -12.06 19.47 -6.78
CA GLU A 174 -11.09 20.58 -6.65
C GLU A 174 -10.53 20.62 -5.23
N ALA A 175 -11.37 20.49 -4.21
CA ALA A 175 -10.92 20.41 -2.82
C ALA A 175 -10.08 19.15 -2.56
N SER A 176 -10.42 18.04 -3.19
CA SER A 176 -9.65 16.78 -3.11
C SER A 176 -8.25 16.93 -3.71
N ASP A 177 -8.14 17.53 -4.90
CA ASP A 177 -6.86 17.78 -5.57
C ASP A 177 -6.01 18.81 -4.80
N ALA A 178 -6.62 19.86 -4.27
CA ALA A 178 -5.94 20.86 -3.44
C ALA A 178 -5.35 20.23 -2.19
N LEU A 179 -6.11 19.38 -1.48
CA LEU A 179 -5.62 18.68 -0.30
C LEU A 179 -4.39 17.82 -0.58
N LEU A 180 -4.40 17.04 -1.68
CA LEU A 180 -3.25 16.21 -2.08
C LEU A 180 -2.03 17.10 -2.39
N SER A 181 -2.24 18.23 -3.08
CA SER A 181 -1.20 19.19 -3.42
C SER A 181 -0.59 19.84 -2.16
N ASP A 182 -1.42 20.28 -1.23
CA ASP A 182 -0.96 20.93 0.01
C ASP A 182 -0.09 19.98 0.85
N VAL A 183 -0.55 18.73 1.05
CA VAL A 183 0.22 17.74 1.82
C VAL A 183 1.54 17.40 1.14
N ARG A 184 1.55 17.29 -0.19
CA ARG A 184 2.76 17.08 -0.99
C ARG A 184 3.78 18.18 -0.75
N GLN A 185 3.37 19.45 -0.88
CA GLN A 185 4.23 20.61 -0.64
C GLN A 185 4.80 20.64 0.78
N GLN A 186 3.99 20.28 1.78
CA GLN A 186 4.46 20.23 3.17
C GLN A 186 5.50 19.12 3.40
N ILE A 187 5.32 17.95 2.80
CA ILE A 187 6.31 16.86 2.91
C ILE A 187 7.63 17.28 2.24
N GLU A 188 7.58 17.93 1.06
CA GLU A 188 8.75 18.43 0.37
C GLU A 188 9.50 19.49 1.19
N ALA A 189 8.78 20.38 1.85
CA ALA A 189 9.36 21.44 2.68
C ALA A 189 10.13 20.92 3.91
N ILE A 190 9.82 19.70 4.37
CA ILE A 190 10.47 19.06 5.53
C ILE A 190 11.62 18.15 5.08
N ALA A 191 11.75 17.87 3.76
CA ALA A 191 12.85 17.09 3.24
C ALA A 191 14.20 17.76 3.57
N PRO A 192 15.27 17.01 3.88
CA PRO A 192 16.56 17.60 4.20
C PRO A 192 17.03 18.49 3.04
N ILE A 193 17.39 19.71 3.32
CA ILE A 193 18.19 20.52 2.41
C ILE A 193 19.53 19.81 2.31
N GLU A 194 19.95 19.44 1.09
CA GLU A 194 21.27 18.84 0.89
C GLU A 194 22.33 19.66 1.65
N PRO A 195 23.29 19.00 2.31
CA PRO A 195 24.40 19.73 2.90
C PRO A 195 25.06 20.54 1.79
N ILE A 196 25.17 21.86 1.98
CA ILE A 196 25.97 22.73 1.12
C ILE A 196 27.36 22.14 1.13
N GLU A 197 27.85 21.58 0.00
CA GLU A 197 29.24 21.13 -0.09
C GLU A 197 30.13 22.31 0.31
N PRO A 198 31.08 22.12 1.25
CA PRO A 198 32.01 23.17 1.56
C PRO A 198 32.85 23.45 0.32
N ILE A 199 32.87 24.74 -0.07
CA ILE A 199 33.71 25.29 -1.15
C ILE A 199 35.19 25.08 -0.84
#